data_e8bcb2c68392b0c98c7681499a8804bd
#
_entry.id   e8bcb2c68392b0c98c7681499a8804bd
#
_cell.length_a   1.000
_cell.length_b   1.000
_cell.length_c   1.000
_cell.angle_alpha   90.00
_cell.angle_beta   90.00
_cell.angle_gamma   90.00
#
_symmetry.space_group_name_H-M   'P 1'
#
loop_
_entity.id
_entity.type
_entity.pdbx_description
1 polymer ?
#
loop_
_entity_poly.entity_id
_entity_poly.type
_entity_poly.pdbx_seq_one_letter_code
_entity_poly.pdbx_strand_id
1 'polypeptide(L)'
;DVPDGATIMMGGFGLWGIPENLIAALHRRGTKDVTIISNNAGIDQFGCGPLLHAHRIRKMIATYVGENKEFERQFLAKEIEVELVPQGTFSERMRAAGAGIGGFFTPTGAGTLVAGGKESRVINGRTYILEMPLSAVFAFVKAWKGDRAGNLIYRKTSRNFNPMMATAARVTIAEVEHLVEPGELDPDGIHTPGIYVKRIIQGRDYEKHIEKKVVRG
;
A
#
# COMPACT_ATOMS: atom_id res chain seq x y z
N ASP A 1 5.92 6.54 -16.53
CA ASP A 1 4.55 6.31 -17.01
C ASP A 1 3.45 6.67 -16.00
N VAL A 2 3.78 7.10 -14.79
CA VAL A 2 2.79 7.50 -13.78
C VAL A 2 2.44 8.98 -14.01
N PRO A 3 1.22 9.31 -14.46
CA PRO A 3 0.83 10.69 -14.71
C PRO A 3 0.49 11.43 -13.41
N ASP A 4 0.41 12.75 -13.49
CA ASP A 4 -0.18 13.56 -12.43
C ASP A 4 -1.62 13.11 -12.15
N GLY A 5 -2.07 13.22 -10.91
CA GLY A 5 -3.39 12.79 -10.46
C GLY A 5 -3.57 11.27 -10.32
N ALA A 6 -2.56 10.45 -10.58
CA ALA A 6 -2.66 9.00 -10.52
C ALA A 6 -3.03 8.50 -9.10
N THR A 7 -3.78 7.39 -9.05
CA THR A 7 -4.00 6.63 -7.82
C THR A 7 -3.01 5.48 -7.74
N ILE A 8 -2.24 5.44 -6.65
CA ILE A 8 -1.11 4.52 -6.46
C ILE A 8 -1.24 3.81 -5.11
N MET A 9 -1.28 2.49 -5.12
CA MET A 9 -1.07 1.68 -3.92
C MET A 9 0.43 1.59 -3.65
N MET A 10 0.84 1.83 -2.42
CA MET A 10 2.23 1.69 -1.98
C MET A 10 2.32 0.66 -0.85
N GLY A 11 2.98 -0.45 -1.12
CA GLY A 11 3.22 -1.51 -0.17
C GLY A 11 4.01 -1.04 1.05
N GLY A 12 3.94 -1.80 2.12
CA GLY A 12 4.66 -1.52 3.35
C GLY A 12 3.77 -1.46 4.58
N PHE A 13 4.42 -1.60 5.72
CA PHE A 13 3.86 -1.41 7.06
C PHE A 13 4.95 -0.79 7.94
N GLY A 14 4.71 0.38 8.50
CA GLY A 14 5.79 1.18 9.05
C GLY A 14 6.85 1.43 7.98
N LEU A 15 8.08 1.06 8.26
CA LEU A 15 9.19 1.11 7.27
C LEU A 15 9.53 -0.27 6.67
N TRP A 16 8.68 -1.29 6.86
CA TRP A 16 8.94 -2.64 6.37
C TRP A 16 8.26 -2.92 5.03
N GLY A 17 9.02 -3.40 4.05
CA GLY A 17 8.46 -3.79 2.75
C GLY A 17 8.01 -2.60 1.90
N ILE A 18 8.59 -1.43 2.09
CA ILE A 18 8.34 -0.22 1.30
C ILE A 18 9.16 -0.27 0.01
N PRO A 19 8.58 0.04 -1.15
CA PRO A 19 9.28 0.14 -2.44
C PRO A 19 10.02 1.48 -2.56
N GLU A 20 11.08 1.68 -1.78
CA GLU A 20 11.80 2.95 -1.64
C GLU A 20 12.39 3.46 -2.97
N ASN A 21 12.90 2.55 -3.82
CA ASN A 21 13.47 2.95 -5.12
C ASN A 21 12.39 3.47 -6.08
N LEU A 22 11.19 2.86 -6.08
CA LEU A 22 10.05 3.33 -6.87
C LEU A 22 9.52 4.66 -6.36
N ILE A 23 9.45 4.84 -5.05
CA ILE A 23 9.04 6.11 -4.41
C ILE A 23 10.04 7.21 -4.76
N ALA A 24 11.35 6.95 -4.64
CA ALA A 24 12.38 7.88 -5.02
C ALA A 24 12.34 8.24 -6.52
N ALA A 25 12.04 7.27 -7.38
CA ALA A 25 11.87 7.51 -8.81
C ALA A 25 10.65 8.39 -9.11
N LEU A 26 9.52 8.15 -8.42
CA LEU A 26 8.32 9.00 -8.52
C LEU A 26 8.59 10.43 -8.07
N HIS A 27 9.32 10.59 -6.96
CA HIS A 27 9.74 11.89 -6.44
C HIS A 27 10.63 12.64 -7.44
N ARG A 28 11.69 11.99 -7.97
CA ARG A 28 12.58 12.59 -8.98
C ARG A 28 11.86 12.99 -10.27
N ARG A 29 10.87 12.21 -10.68
CA ARG A 29 10.03 12.51 -11.84
C ARG A 29 9.22 13.80 -11.66
N GLY A 30 8.93 14.18 -10.43
CA GLY A 30 8.13 15.36 -10.13
C GLY A 30 6.62 15.17 -10.30
N THR A 31 6.14 13.92 -10.41
CA THR A 31 4.70 13.59 -10.47
C THR A 31 3.99 14.17 -9.25
N LYS A 32 2.84 14.80 -9.46
CA LYS A 32 2.09 15.55 -8.44
C LYS A 32 0.61 15.20 -8.43
N ASP A 33 -0.10 15.74 -7.42
CA ASP A 33 -1.54 15.57 -7.23
C ASP A 33 -1.99 14.11 -7.10
N VAL A 34 -1.07 13.21 -6.69
CA VAL A 34 -1.37 11.78 -6.61
C VAL A 34 -2.26 11.44 -5.40
N THR A 35 -3.08 10.40 -5.57
CA THR A 35 -3.74 9.72 -4.46
C THR A 35 -2.92 8.52 -4.06
N ILE A 36 -2.47 8.48 -2.82
CA ILE A 36 -1.71 7.34 -2.29
C ILE A 36 -2.61 6.47 -1.40
N ILE A 37 -2.58 5.18 -1.64
CA ILE A 37 -3.22 4.15 -0.82
C ILE A 37 -2.11 3.37 -0.14
N SER A 38 -1.94 3.56 1.16
CA SER A 38 -0.88 2.90 1.94
C SER A 38 -1.31 2.73 3.39
N ASN A 39 -0.76 1.75 4.09
CA ASN A 39 -1.07 1.55 5.51
C ASN A 39 -0.79 2.80 6.35
N ASN A 40 0.36 3.41 6.13
CA ASN A 40 0.80 4.67 6.73
C ASN A 40 1.70 5.43 5.73
N ALA A 41 2.23 6.57 6.14
CA ALA A 41 3.08 7.40 5.29
C ALA A 41 4.60 7.19 5.51
N GLY A 42 5.00 6.18 6.29
CA GLY A 42 6.38 6.03 6.74
C GLY A 42 6.71 7.10 7.78
N ILE A 43 7.93 7.64 7.72
CA ILE A 43 8.40 8.77 8.53
C ILE A 43 8.86 9.91 7.62
N ASP A 44 9.26 11.04 8.19
CA ASP A 44 9.59 12.25 7.42
C ASP A 44 10.63 12.03 6.30
N GLN A 45 11.66 11.19 6.54
CA GLN A 45 12.73 10.94 5.57
C GLN A 45 12.50 9.72 4.66
N PHE A 46 11.62 8.78 5.04
CA PHE A 46 11.45 7.49 4.38
C PHE A 46 9.99 7.17 4.09
N GLY A 47 9.76 6.27 3.14
CA GLY A 47 8.43 5.96 2.66
C GLY A 47 7.83 7.14 1.87
N CYS A 48 6.61 7.54 2.18
CA CYS A 48 5.96 8.68 1.50
C CYS A 48 6.44 10.06 1.98
N GLY A 49 7.30 10.13 3.01
CA GLY A 49 7.77 11.39 3.59
C GLY A 49 8.32 12.37 2.55
N PRO A 50 9.26 11.99 1.66
CA PRO A 50 9.77 12.88 0.62
C PRO A 50 8.67 13.42 -0.33
N LEU A 51 7.64 12.64 -0.61
CA LEU A 51 6.51 13.08 -1.44
C LEU A 51 5.60 14.07 -0.70
N LEU A 52 5.42 13.89 0.61
CA LEU A 52 4.68 14.81 1.47
C LEU A 52 5.41 16.15 1.59
N HIS A 53 6.70 16.15 1.90
CA HIS A 53 7.51 17.38 1.97
C HIS A 53 7.51 18.17 0.65
N ALA A 54 7.44 17.47 -0.48
CA ALA A 54 7.36 18.08 -1.80
C ALA A 54 5.93 18.47 -2.21
N HIS A 55 4.92 18.31 -1.35
CA HIS A 55 3.50 18.55 -1.63
C HIS A 55 3.01 17.85 -2.91
N ARG A 56 3.43 16.59 -3.10
CA ARG A 56 3.06 15.79 -4.29
C ARG A 56 1.77 14.99 -4.11
N ILE A 57 1.32 14.82 -2.87
CA ILE A 57 0.18 13.98 -2.51
C ILE A 57 -1.03 14.87 -2.25
N ARG A 58 -2.08 14.70 -3.05
CA ARG A 58 -3.36 15.38 -2.86
C ARG A 58 -4.25 14.65 -1.85
N LYS A 59 -4.21 13.31 -1.87
CA LYS A 59 -5.06 12.47 -1.01
C LYS A 59 -4.28 11.27 -0.49
N MET A 60 -4.46 10.95 0.80
CA MET A 60 -4.05 9.68 1.39
C MET A 60 -5.26 8.86 1.79
N ILE A 61 -5.30 7.58 1.38
CA ILE A 61 -6.20 6.58 1.95
C ILE A 61 -5.32 5.66 2.80
N ALA A 62 -5.48 5.74 4.11
CA ALA A 62 -4.56 5.14 5.07
C ALA A 62 -5.28 4.54 6.28
N THR A 63 -4.57 3.73 7.05
CA THR A 63 -5.11 3.15 8.29
C THR A 63 -4.65 3.91 9.53
N TYR A 64 -3.64 4.75 9.37
CA TYR A 64 -2.97 5.42 10.47
C TYR A 64 -2.32 6.73 10.03
N VAL A 65 -2.50 7.78 10.84
CA VAL A 65 -1.79 9.06 10.75
C VAL A 65 -0.94 9.18 12.01
N GLY A 66 0.35 9.31 11.86
CA GLY A 66 1.30 9.44 12.96
C GLY A 66 2.67 8.97 12.52
N GLU A 67 3.71 9.19 13.36
CA GLU A 67 5.12 8.92 13.08
C GLU A 67 5.72 9.71 11.91
N ASN A 68 4.91 10.20 10.97
CA ASN A 68 5.30 11.17 9.94
C ASN A 68 4.74 12.55 10.32
N LYS A 69 5.61 13.43 10.78
CA LYS A 69 5.22 14.76 11.31
C LYS A 69 4.68 15.67 10.22
N GLU A 70 5.23 15.56 9.01
CA GLU A 70 4.74 16.35 7.88
C GLU A 70 3.34 15.91 7.44
N PHE A 71 3.05 14.60 7.46
CA PHE A 71 1.70 14.10 7.21
C PHE A 71 0.70 14.62 8.25
N GLU A 72 1.06 14.53 9.53
CA GLU A 72 0.22 15.06 10.61
C GLU A 72 -0.01 16.57 10.45
N ARG A 73 1.03 17.34 10.16
CA ARG A 73 0.95 18.78 9.92
C ARG A 73 -0.01 19.11 8.77
N GLN A 74 0.17 18.49 7.61
CA GLN A 74 -0.67 18.72 6.43
C GLN A 74 -2.13 18.32 6.68
N PHE A 75 -2.35 17.22 7.41
CA PHE A 75 -3.69 16.79 7.80
C PHE A 75 -4.39 17.81 8.69
N LEU A 76 -3.74 18.27 9.75
CA LEU A 76 -4.29 19.28 10.66
C LEU A 76 -4.52 20.64 9.97
N ALA A 77 -3.65 21.02 9.06
CA ALA A 77 -3.77 22.23 8.25
C ALA A 77 -4.79 22.11 7.09
N LYS A 78 -5.38 20.93 6.89
CA LYS A 78 -6.29 20.61 5.77
C LYS A 78 -5.67 20.85 4.39
N GLU A 79 -4.35 20.68 4.28
CA GLU A 79 -3.60 20.78 3.03
C GLU A 79 -3.66 19.48 2.22
N ILE A 80 -3.98 18.37 2.86
CA ILE A 80 -4.12 17.04 2.26
C ILE A 80 -5.47 16.43 2.63
N GLU A 81 -6.12 15.80 1.67
CA GLU A 81 -7.32 14.99 1.94
C GLU A 81 -6.91 13.65 2.53
N VAL A 82 -7.55 13.24 3.63
CA VAL A 82 -7.27 11.96 4.28
C VAL A 82 -8.55 11.16 4.49
N GLU A 83 -8.55 9.92 3.99
CA GLU A 83 -9.56 8.91 4.27
C GLU A 83 -8.94 7.86 5.19
N LEU A 84 -9.40 7.82 6.45
CA LEU A 84 -8.97 6.79 7.41
C LEU A 84 -9.89 5.59 7.31
N VAL A 85 -9.27 4.42 7.09
CA VAL A 85 -9.96 3.14 6.95
C VAL A 85 -9.46 2.19 8.05
N PRO A 86 -10.33 1.49 8.79
CA PRO A 86 -9.89 0.47 9.73
C PRO A 86 -9.01 -0.57 9.02
N GLN A 87 -7.89 -0.94 9.61
CA GLN A 87 -6.82 -1.69 8.93
C GLN A 87 -7.29 -3.02 8.33
N GLY A 88 -8.11 -3.79 9.06
CA GLY A 88 -8.68 -5.03 8.53
C GLY A 88 -9.62 -4.77 7.33
N THR A 89 -10.44 -3.72 7.40
CA THR A 89 -11.29 -3.29 6.30
C THR A 89 -10.47 -2.82 5.10
N PHE A 90 -9.41 -2.07 5.33
CA PHE A 90 -8.47 -1.64 4.29
C PHE A 90 -7.89 -2.82 3.52
N SER A 91 -7.41 -3.83 4.26
CA SER A 91 -6.90 -5.07 3.69
C SER A 91 -7.95 -5.81 2.87
N GLU A 92 -9.14 -5.97 3.43
CA GLU A 92 -10.23 -6.72 2.79
C GLU A 92 -10.81 -5.98 1.57
N ARG A 93 -10.89 -4.65 1.58
CA ARG A 93 -11.29 -3.85 0.42
C ARG A 93 -10.35 -4.04 -0.78
N MET A 94 -9.02 -4.14 -0.53
CA MET A 94 -8.04 -4.45 -1.58
C MET A 94 -8.17 -5.89 -2.06
N ARG A 95 -8.33 -6.84 -1.13
CA ARG A 95 -8.54 -8.25 -1.49
C ARG A 95 -9.80 -8.42 -2.34
N ALA A 96 -10.89 -7.76 -1.97
CA ALA A 96 -12.13 -7.75 -2.73
C ALA A 96 -11.92 -7.20 -4.15
N ALA A 97 -11.19 -6.10 -4.31
CA ALA A 97 -10.86 -5.53 -5.62
C ALA A 97 -10.07 -6.53 -6.48
N GLY A 98 -9.03 -7.14 -5.92
CA GLY A 98 -8.21 -8.13 -6.64
C GLY A 98 -8.97 -9.40 -7.02
N ALA A 99 -10.00 -9.76 -6.27
CA ALA A 99 -10.85 -10.94 -6.50
C ALA A 99 -12.11 -10.65 -7.34
N GLY A 100 -12.35 -9.40 -7.73
CA GLY A 100 -13.57 -9.01 -8.47
C GLY A 100 -14.84 -9.03 -7.61
N ILE A 101 -14.72 -8.97 -6.28
CA ILE A 101 -15.85 -8.91 -5.35
C ILE A 101 -16.36 -7.48 -5.28
N GLY A 102 -17.63 -7.26 -5.61
CA GLY A 102 -18.26 -5.94 -5.73
C GLY A 102 -18.51 -5.19 -4.43
N GLY A 103 -18.36 -5.85 -3.29
CA GLY A 103 -18.52 -5.28 -1.94
C GLY A 103 -18.73 -6.39 -0.92
N PHE A 104 -18.59 -6.05 0.36
CA PHE A 104 -18.80 -7.00 1.45
C PHE A 104 -19.33 -6.28 2.70
N PHE A 105 -20.03 -7.02 3.55
CA PHE A 105 -20.52 -6.51 4.82
C PHE A 105 -19.54 -6.82 5.95
N THR A 106 -19.20 -5.83 6.77
CA THR A 106 -18.33 -5.95 7.94
C THR A 106 -18.96 -5.28 9.17
N PRO A 107 -18.81 -5.85 10.37
CA PRO A 107 -19.26 -5.17 11.59
C PRO A 107 -18.28 -4.09 12.04
N THR A 108 -17.05 -4.05 11.47
CA THR A 108 -16.02 -3.08 11.82
C THR A 108 -16.45 -1.68 11.42
N GLY A 109 -16.48 -0.75 12.39
CA GLY A 109 -16.91 0.63 12.15
C GLY A 109 -18.41 0.86 12.23
N ALA A 110 -19.24 -0.17 12.37
CA ALA A 110 -20.67 0.00 12.59
C ALA A 110 -20.93 0.83 13.87
N GLY A 111 -21.83 1.82 13.80
CA GLY A 111 -22.12 2.73 14.90
C GLY A 111 -21.07 3.82 15.16
N THR A 112 -20.08 3.97 14.29
CA THR A 112 -19.06 5.03 14.35
C THR A 112 -19.15 5.97 13.14
N LEU A 113 -18.31 7.00 13.10
CA LEU A 113 -18.21 7.91 11.95
C LEU A 113 -17.87 7.18 10.63
N VAL A 114 -17.20 6.04 10.71
CA VAL A 114 -16.86 5.21 9.56
C VAL A 114 -18.11 4.68 8.84
N ALA A 115 -19.24 4.52 9.55
CA ALA A 115 -20.50 4.05 8.97
C ALA A 115 -21.27 5.14 8.20
N GLY A 116 -20.85 6.40 8.31
CA GLY A 116 -21.56 7.53 7.68
C GLY A 116 -21.74 7.35 6.18
N GLY A 117 -23.00 7.40 5.70
CA GLY A 117 -23.35 7.28 4.28
C GLY A 117 -23.24 5.87 3.69
N LYS A 118 -22.91 4.84 4.51
CA LYS A 118 -22.83 3.45 4.06
C LYS A 118 -24.13 2.69 4.33
N GLU A 119 -24.47 1.78 3.41
CA GLU A 119 -25.57 0.83 3.64
C GLU A 119 -25.27 0.00 4.89
N SER A 120 -26.29 -0.20 5.73
CA SER A 120 -26.18 -1.08 6.90
C SER A 120 -27.21 -2.18 6.87
N ARG A 121 -26.84 -3.35 7.38
CA ARG A 121 -27.75 -4.51 7.54
C ARG A 121 -27.55 -5.17 8.90
N VAL A 122 -28.64 -5.68 9.44
CA VAL A 122 -28.58 -6.56 10.62
C VAL A 122 -28.50 -8.00 10.14
N ILE A 123 -27.43 -8.69 10.47
CA ILE A 123 -27.19 -10.10 10.13
C ILE A 123 -26.98 -10.84 11.44
N ASN A 124 -27.84 -11.84 11.74
CA ASN A 124 -27.79 -12.62 12.98
C ASN A 124 -27.72 -11.75 14.26
N GLY A 125 -28.54 -10.68 14.32
CA GLY A 125 -28.62 -9.80 15.48
C GLY A 125 -27.47 -8.78 15.62
N ARG A 126 -26.52 -8.73 14.67
CA ARG A 126 -25.38 -7.80 14.68
C ARG A 126 -25.45 -6.86 13.48
N THR A 127 -25.15 -5.58 13.71
CA THR A 127 -25.12 -4.58 12.63
C THR A 127 -23.82 -4.67 11.84
N TYR A 128 -23.95 -4.63 10.52
CA TYR A 128 -22.87 -4.61 9.54
C TYR A 128 -23.02 -3.39 8.63
N ILE A 129 -21.93 -2.91 8.09
CA ILE A 129 -21.89 -1.87 7.07
C ILE A 129 -21.29 -2.42 5.78
N LEU A 130 -21.79 -1.94 4.63
CA LEU A 130 -21.26 -2.29 3.32
C LEU A 130 -19.97 -1.54 3.06
N GLU A 131 -18.91 -2.28 2.73
CA GLU A 131 -17.64 -1.74 2.25
C GLU A 131 -17.43 -2.06 0.77
N MET A 132 -17.02 -1.05 0.03
CA MET A 132 -16.74 -1.17 -1.40
C MET A 132 -15.30 -1.57 -1.65
N PRO A 133 -14.99 -2.28 -2.76
CA PRO A 133 -13.61 -2.62 -3.11
C PRO A 133 -12.74 -1.38 -3.25
N LEU A 134 -11.45 -1.52 -2.93
CA LEU A 134 -10.45 -0.46 -3.08
C LEU A 134 -9.45 -0.89 -4.14
N SER A 135 -9.48 -0.23 -5.29
CA SER A 135 -8.57 -0.48 -6.41
C SER A 135 -7.73 0.76 -6.74
N ALA A 136 -6.67 0.56 -7.51
CA ALA A 136 -5.83 1.65 -8.01
C ALA A 136 -5.43 1.46 -9.47
N VAL A 137 -4.94 2.53 -10.09
CA VAL A 137 -4.32 2.44 -11.43
C VAL A 137 -2.96 1.78 -11.33
N PHE A 138 -2.17 2.16 -10.33
CA PHE A 138 -0.83 1.63 -10.11
C PHE A 138 -0.71 0.98 -8.73
N ALA A 139 0.12 -0.05 -8.62
CA ALA A 139 0.65 -0.52 -7.35
C ALA A 139 2.18 -0.59 -7.41
N PHE A 140 2.82 0.00 -6.41
CA PHE A 140 4.24 -0.15 -6.14
C PHE A 140 4.39 -1.12 -5.00
N VAL A 141 4.99 -2.28 -5.26
CA VAL A 141 5.17 -3.33 -4.27
C VAL A 141 6.64 -3.70 -4.13
N LYS A 142 7.04 -4.09 -2.93
CA LYS A 142 8.39 -4.59 -2.69
C LYS A 142 8.37 -6.07 -2.34
N ALA A 143 9.19 -6.87 -3.04
CA ALA A 143 9.42 -8.27 -2.73
C ALA A 143 10.90 -8.55 -2.42
N TRP A 144 11.17 -9.70 -1.80
CA TRP A 144 12.53 -10.16 -1.56
C TRP A 144 13.15 -10.72 -2.83
N LYS A 145 12.45 -11.62 -3.50
CA LYS A 145 12.87 -12.19 -4.78
C LYS A 145 11.76 -12.03 -5.81
N GLY A 146 12.14 -11.90 -7.06
CA GLY A 146 11.22 -12.00 -8.17
C GLY A 146 11.92 -12.50 -9.40
N ASP A 147 11.22 -13.19 -10.26
CA ASP A 147 11.73 -13.60 -11.57
C ASP A 147 11.30 -12.62 -12.67
N ARG A 148 11.91 -12.75 -13.85
CA ARG A 148 11.58 -11.89 -15.01
C ARG A 148 10.17 -12.12 -15.56
N ALA A 149 9.50 -13.20 -15.17
CA ALA A 149 8.08 -13.45 -15.47
C ALA A 149 7.14 -12.71 -14.48
N GLY A 150 7.69 -12.09 -13.43
CA GLY A 150 6.93 -11.32 -12.46
C GLY A 150 6.45 -12.10 -11.24
N ASN A 151 6.85 -13.35 -11.07
CA ASN A 151 6.55 -14.12 -9.87
C ASN A 151 7.31 -13.54 -8.68
N LEU A 152 6.65 -13.38 -7.52
CA LEU A 152 7.23 -12.71 -6.35
C LEU A 152 7.22 -13.59 -5.11
N ILE A 153 8.33 -13.54 -4.37
CA ILE A 153 8.48 -14.10 -3.02
C ILE A 153 8.77 -12.96 -2.05
N TYR A 154 7.92 -12.83 -1.02
CA TYR A 154 8.13 -11.87 0.07
C TYR A 154 8.84 -12.54 1.23
N ARG A 155 9.50 -11.74 2.08
CA ARG A 155 10.25 -12.24 3.22
C ARG A 155 9.74 -11.66 4.53
N LYS A 156 9.37 -12.55 5.46
CA LYS A 156 8.94 -12.20 6.83
C LYS A 156 7.87 -11.11 6.83
N THR A 157 7.96 -10.13 7.73
CA THR A 157 6.99 -9.04 7.89
C THR A 157 6.93 -8.08 6.69
N SER A 158 7.94 -8.05 5.82
CA SER A 158 7.89 -7.27 4.57
C SER A 158 6.84 -7.77 3.58
N ARG A 159 6.23 -8.93 3.81
CA ARG A 159 5.09 -9.41 3.04
C ARG A 159 3.89 -8.47 3.19
N ASN A 160 3.49 -8.15 4.42
CA ASN A 160 2.40 -7.24 4.80
C ASN A 160 1.31 -7.01 3.72
N PHE A 161 1.08 -5.77 3.28
CA PHE A 161 0.04 -5.44 2.29
C PHE A 161 0.46 -5.68 0.83
N ASN A 162 1.75 -5.93 0.57
CA ASN A 162 2.28 -6.05 -0.78
C ASN A 162 1.52 -7.05 -1.68
N PRO A 163 1.19 -8.28 -1.24
CA PRO A 163 0.47 -9.24 -2.09
C PRO A 163 -0.93 -8.76 -2.49
N MET A 164 -1.67 -8.15 -1.57
CA MET A 164 -3.03 -7.67 -1.84
C MET A 164 -3.02 -6.48 -2.79
N MET A 165 -2.10 -5.55 -2.59
CA MET A 165 -1.92 -4.40 -3.46
C MET A 165 -1.52 -4.82 -4.88
N ALA A 166 -0.67 -5.84 -5.00
CA ALA A 166 -0.27 -6.38 -6.29
C ALA A 166 -1.46 -6.86 -7.12
N THR A 167 -2.51 -7.41 -6.49
CA THR A 167 -3.70 -7.93 -7.19
C THR A 167 -4.76 -6.87 -7.44
N ALA A 168 -4.74 -5.75 -6.70
CA ALA A 168 -5.81 -4.75 -6.68
C ALA A 168 -5.57 -3.56 -7.62
N ALA A 169 -4.48 -3.57 -8.39
CA ALA A 169 -4.15 -2.50 -9.32
C ALA A 169 -4.13 -2.98 -10.78
N ARG A 170 -4.36 -2.03 -11.69
CA ARG A 170 -4.29 -2.32 -13.15
C ARG A 170 -2.85 -2.54 -13.62
N VAL A 171 -1.90 -1.80 -13.05
CA VAL A 171 -0.47 -1.87 -13.40
C VAL A 171 0.33 -2.01 -12.11
N THR A 172 0.75 -3.22 -11.81
CA THR A 172 1.64 -3.49 -10.68
C THR A 172 3.08 -3.43 -11.15
N ILE A 173 3.88 -2.61 -10.46
CA ILE A 173 5.32 -2.47 -10.62
C ILE A 173 5.97 -3.02 -9.37
N ALA A 174 6.76 -4.08 -9.52
CA ALA A 174 7.45 -4.71 -8.41
C ALA A 174 8.92 -4.28 -8.35
N GLU A 175 9.34 -3.90 -7.15
CA GLU A 175 10.74 -3.70 -6.79
C GLU A 175 11.21 -4.90 -6.00
N VAL A 176 12.30 -5.56 -6.43
CA VAL A 176 12.83 -6.74 -5.79
C VAL A 176 14.27 -6.56 -5.34
N GLU A 177 14.65 -7.20 -4.23
CA GLU A 177 16.04 -7.21 -3.77
C GLU A 177 16.90 -8.11 -4.67
N HIS A 178 16.34 -9.23 -5.12
CA HIS A 178 17.01 -10.20 -5.99
C HIS A 178 16.13 -10.51 -7.19
N LEU A 179 16.59 -10.14 -8.38
CA LEU A 179 15.95 -10.49 -9.65
C LEU A 179 16.65 -11.76 -10.18
N VAL A 180 15.85 -12.78 -10.47
CA VAL A 180 16.33 -14.09 -10.94
C VAL A 180 15.69 -14.45 -12.29
N GLU A 181 16.18 -15.50 -12.93
CA GLU A 181 15.60 -16.00 -14.17
C GLU A 181 14.36 -16.86 -13.90
N PRO A 182 13.42 -16.95 -14.87
CA PRO A 182 12.28 -17.86 -14.76
C PRO A 182 12.71 -19.30 -14.54
N GLY A 183 12.10 -19.98 -13.55
CA GLY A 183 12.43 -21.34 -13.15
C GLY A 183 13.42 -21.46 -11.99
N GLU A 184 14.03 -20.35 -11.54
CA GLU A 184 14.91 -20.35 -10.37
C GLU A 184 14.16 -20.20 -9.04
N LEU A 185 12.89 -19.78 -9.08
CA LEU A 185 12.04 -19.75 -7.89
C LEU A 185 11.33 -21.09 -7.72
N ASP A 186 11.29 -21.57 -6.48
CA ASP A 186 10.45 -22.70 -6.12
C ASP A 186 8.97 -22.33 -6.39
N PRO A 187 8.26 -23.05 -7.27
CA PRO A 187 6.88 -22.74 -7.62
C PRO A 187 5.92 -22.80 -6.40
N ASP A 188 6.19 -23.68 -5.43
CA ASP A 188 5.39 -23.78 -4.21
C ASP A 188 5.64 -22.60 -3.24
N GLY A 189 6.76 -21.91 -3.42
CA GLY A 189 7.15 -20.74 -2.63
C GLY A 189 6.65 -19.40 -3.22
N ILE A 190 6.00 -19.37 -4.38
CA ILE A 190 5.54 -18.15 -5.02
C ILE A 190 4.33 -17.59 -4.25
N HIS A 191 4.46 -16.36 -3.77
CA HIS A 191 3.39 -15.68 -3.03
C HIS A 191 2.47 -14.84 -3.92
N THR A 192 3.01 -14.20 -4.96
CA THR A 192 2.26 -13.45 -5.97
C THR A 192 2.63 -13.96 -7.35
N PRO A 193 1.68 -14.55 -8.09
CA PRO A 193 1.90 -14.98 -9.46
C PRO A 193 2.20 -13.82 -10.42
N GLY A 194 3.06 -14.07 -11.39
CA GLY A 194 3.52 -13.05 -12.36
C GLY A 194 2.42 -12.41 -13.19
N ILE A 195 1.26 -13.05 -13.33
CA ILE A 195 0.12 -12.50 -14.09
C ILE A 195 -0.33 -11.12 -13.58
N TYR A 196 -0.11 -10.84 -12.27
CA TYR A 196 -0.45 -9.56 -11.65
C TYR A 196 0.62 -8.49 -11.87
N VAL A 197 1.86 -8.88 -12.10
CA VAL A 197 3.00 -7.97 -12.19
C VAL A 197 3.26 -7.58 -13.64
N LYS A 198 3.12 -6.30 -13.95
CA LYS A 198 3.33 -5.79 -15.32
C LYS A 198 4.76 -5.31 -15.55
N ARG A 199 5.46 -4.96 -14.50
CA ARG A 199 6.86 -4.50 -14.54
C ARG A 199 7.59 -4.92 -13.29
N ILE A 200 8.85 -5.30 -13.46
CA ILE A 200 9.74 -5.68 -12.36
C ILE A 200 11.07 -4.97 -12.52
N ILE A 201 11.59 -4.45 -11.42
CA ILE A 201 12.94 -3.88 -11.35
C ILE A 201 13.69 -4.49 -10.18
N GLN A 202 15.00 -4.62 -10.34
CA GLN A 202 15.87 -4.86 -9.20
C GLN A 202 16.25 -3.53 -8.56
N GLY A 203 15.89 -3.38 -7.30
CA GLY A 203 16.27 -2.20 -6.52
C GLY A 203 17.73 -2.30 -6.03
N ARG A 204 18.23 -1.19 -5.48
CA ARG A 204 19.62 -1.07 -5.01
C ARG A 204 19.65 -0.33 -3.67
N ASP A 205 20.75 -0.45 -2.98
CA ASP A 205 21.11 0.33 -1.80
C ASP A 205 20.02 0.23 -0.69
N TYR A 206 19.56 -0.99 -0.42
CA TYR A 206 18.57 -1.24 0.61
C TYR A 206 19.17 -1.09 2.00
N GLU A 207 18.69 -0.11 2.73
CA GLU A 207 18.98 0.05 4.14
C GLU A 207 17.79 -0.41 4.98
N LYS A 208 18.09 -1.01 6.13
CA LYS A 208 17.08 -1.40 7.10
C LYS A 208 16.82 -0.23 8.05
N HIS A 209 15.83 0.58 7.72
CA HIS A 209 15.38 1.64 8.61
C HIS A 209 14.58 1.05 9.79
N ILE A 210 14.78 1.62 10.99
CA ILE A 210 14.09 1.21 12.21
C ILE A 210 13.45 2.46 12.81
N GLU A 211 12.12 2.48 12.85
CA GLU A 211 11.36 3.61 13.42
C GLU A 211 11.61 3.80 14.91
N LYS A 212 11.65 2.71 15.66
CA LYS A 212 11.91 2.71 17.10
C LYS A 212 12.94 1.65 17.43
N LYS A 213 14.07 2.06 17.99
CA LYS A 213 15.03 1.14 18.61
C LYS A 213 14.61 0.89 20.05
N VAL A 214 14.13 -0.31 20.34
CA VAL A 214 14.04 -0.79 21.71
C VAL A 214 15.29 -1.61 21.97
N VAL A 215 16.26 -1.01 22.64
CA VAL A 215 17.43 -1.74 23.16
C VAL A 215 17.03 -2.24 24.54
N ARG A 216 16.85 -3.55 24.66
CA ARG A 216 16.86 -4.16 25.99
C ARG A 216 18.34 -4.28 26.37
N GLY A 217 18.72 -3.52 27.44
CA GLY A 217 20.01 -3.66 28.08
C GLY A 217 20.15 -5.02 28.72
#